data_a30515ab2bcd4c48216e4d7fd98186b9
#
_entry.id   a30515ab2bcd4c48216e4d7fd98186b9
#
_cell.length_a   1.000
_cell.length_b   1.000
_cell.length_c   1.000
_cell.angle_alpha   90.00
_cell.angle_beta   90.00
_cell.angle_gamma   90.00
#
_symmetry.space_group_name_H-M   'P 1'
#
loop_
_entity.id
_entity.type
_entity.pdbx_description
1 polymer ?
#
loop_
_entity_poly.entity_id
_entity_poly.type
_entity_poly.pdbx_seq_one_letter_code
_entity_poly.pdbx_strand_id
1 'polypeptide(L)'
;EYTDQNGENKPVTAASLTEKASIIGREGIMLLSCGTGAWRVRSSMNALAEAMGITCTADIGLMSIEYTCFDGEEGFTQSLCLTNTGVNTSKLNRLENFIRDFEVEGKHMSGEQLHSFLDNIEKIHGLYSPIALGFAAALACGGFTFLLGGGPIEMLCAFIGAGIGNFIRCKLSKHHVL
;
A
#
# COMPACT_ATOMS: atom_id res chain seq x y z
N GLU A 1 8.11 -18.48 -6.99
CA GLU A 1 8.63 -18.57 -8.39
C GLU A 1 7.54 -19.20 -9.24
N TYR A 2 6.76 -18.36 -9.93
CA TYR A 2 5.79 -18.85 -10.91
C TYR A 2 6.38 -18.63 -12.30
N THR A 3 7.14 -19.60 -12.75
CA THR A 3 7.53 -19.72 -14.15
C THR A 3 6.47 -20.58 -14.84
N ASP A 4 5.80 -20.04 -15.86
CA ASP A 4 4.97 -20.84 -16.75
C ASP A 4 5.81 -21.97 -17.33
N GLN A 5 5.27 -23.19 -17.40
CA GLN A 5 5.99 -24.42 -17.84
C GLN A 5 6.57 -24.35 -19.26
N ASN A 6 6.28 -23.27 -20.01
CA ASN A 6 6.73 -23.09 -21.39
C ASN A 6 7.65 -21.88 -21.64
N GLY A 7 8.01 -21.06 -20.64
CA GLY A 7 8.96 -19.96 -20.82
C GLY A 7 8.49 -18.83 -21.77
N GLU A 8 7.23 -18.76 -22.12
CA GLU A 8 6.68 -17.70 -22.97
C GLU A 8 6.15 -16.55 -22.11
N ASN A 9 6.60 -15.33 -22.42
CA ASN A 9 6.09 -14.07 -21.88
C ASN A 9 4.65 -13.81 -22.38
N LYS A 10 3.67 -14.49 -21.78
CA LYS A 10 2.26 -14.25 -22.10
C LYS A 10 1.77 -13.01 -21.34
N PRO A 11 0.90 -12.18 -21.94
CA PRO A 11 0.30 -11.05 -21.25
C PRO A 11 -0.53 -11.56 -20.06
N VAL A 12 -0.57 -10.78 -18.96
CA VAL A 12 -1.28 -11.15 -17.74
C VAL A 12 -2.78 -11.43 -17.96
N THR A 13 -3.38 -10.85 -18.97
CA THR A 13 -4.77 -11.13 -19.35
C THR A 13 -5.01 -12.59 -19.75
N ALA A 14 -3.98 -13.27 -20.25
CA ALA A 14 -4.00 -14.70 -20.59
C ALA A 14 -3.42 -15.60 -19.48
N ALA A 15 -3.03 -15.04 -18.34
CA ALA A 15 -2.51 -15.79 -17.20
C ALA A 15 -3.62 -16.57 -16.47
N SER A 16 -3.23 -17.53 -15.62
CA SER A 16 -4.16 -18.27 -14.78
C SER A 16 -4.87 -17.39 -13.78
N LEU A 17 -6.07 -17.80 -13.32
CA LEU A 17 -6.81 -17.09 -12.29
C LEU A 17 -5.97 -16.87 -11.02
N THR A 18 -5.21 -17.89 -10.61
CA THR A 18 -4.33 -17.81 -9.43
C THR A 18 -3.25 -16.73 -9.57
N GLU A 19 -2.65 -16.59 -10.76
CA GLU A 19 -1.63 -15.57 -11.01
C GLU A 19 -2.23 -14.16 -11.02
N LYS A 20 -3.36 -13.96 -11.69
CA LYS A 20 -4.10 -12.70 -11.67
C LYS A 20 -4.50 -12.32 -10.23
N ALA A 21 -5.05 -13.27 -9.48
CA ALA A 21 -5.44 -13.07 -8.09
C ALA A 21 -4.24 -12.72 -7.19
N SER A 22 -3.09 -13.35 -7.41
CA SER A 22 -1.85 -13.05 -6.67
C SER A 22 -1.40 -11.60 -6.88
N ILE A 23 -1.45 -11.09 -8.10
CA ILE A 23 -1.09 -9.70 -8.42
C ILE A 23 -2.07 -8.72 -7.76
N ILE A 24 -3.38 -8.99 -7.86
CA ILE A 24 -4.43 -8.17 -7.26
C ILE A 24 -4.29 -8.13 -5.72
N GLY A 25 -4.10 -9.29 -5.10
CA GLY A 25 -3.92 -9.38 -3.65
C GLY A 25 -2.67 -8.67 -3.16
N ARG A 26 -1.56 -8.83 -3.91
CA ARG A 26 -0.30 -8.17 -3.59
C ARG A 26 -0.41 -6.64 -3.70
N GLU A 27 -1.03 -6.14 -4.74
CA GLU A 27 -1.31 -4.72 -4.91
C GLU A 27 -2.17 -4.18 -3.78
N GLY A 28 -3.28 -4.86 -3.45
CA GLY A 28 -4.19 -4.48 -2.38
C GLY A 28 -3.51 -4.42 -1.01
N ILE A 29 -2.71 -5.44 -0.65
CA ILE A 29 -2.01 -5.47 0.63
C ILE A 29 -0.92 -4.38 0.71
N MET A 30 -0.27 -4.05 -0.40
CA MET A 30 0.70 -2.96 -0.48
C MET A 30 0.03 -1.60 -0.29
N LEU A 31 -1.15 -1.37 -0.87
CA LEU A 31 -1.95 -0.16 -0.65
C LEU A 31 -2.36 -0.05 0.82
N LEU A 32 -2.88 -1.13 1.41
CA LEU A 32 -3.25 -1.14 2.82
C LEU A 32 -2.05 -0.83 3.72
N SER A 33 -0.87 -1.37 3.40
CA SER A 33 0.38 -1.11 4.13
C SER A 33 0.79 0.36 4.12
N CYS A 34 0.38 1.13 3.11
CA CYS A 34 0.64 2.57 2.99
C CYS A 34 -0.33 3.44 3.81
N GLY A 35 -1.27 2.83 4.55
CA GLY A 35 -2.23 3.55 5.39
C GLY A 35 -3.37 4.20 4.62
N THR A 36 -3.69 3.71 3.41
CA THR A 36 -4.85 4.19 2.66
C THR A 36 -6.16 3.59 3.18
N GLY A 37 -7.29 4.25 2.91
CA GLY A 37 -8.60 3.79 3.39
C GLY A 37 -9.09 2.53 2.66
N ALA A 38 -9.81 1.67 3.39
CA ALA A 38 -10.33 0.38 2.90
C ALA A 38 -11.13 0.48 1.59
N TRP A 39 -11.95 1.53 1.44
CA TRP A 39 -12.72 1.76 0.22
C TRP A 39 -11.82 1.95 -1.03
N ARG A 40 -10.69 2.63 -0.85
CA ARG A 40 -9.72 2.87 -1.93
C ARG A 40 -9.01 1.58 -2.32
N VAL A 41 -8.59 0.78 -1.34
CA VAL A 41 -8.01 -0.55 -1.58
C VAL A 41 -8.96 -1.42 -2.38
N ARG A 42 -10.23 -1.51 -1.95
CA ARG A 42 -11.25 -2.29 -2.66
C ARG A 42 -11.49 -1.80 -4.07
N SER A 43 -11.60 -0.48 -4.26
CA SER A 43 -11.77 0.11 -5.60
C SER A 43 -10.61 -0.20 -6.54
N SER A 44 -9.38 -0.14 -6.04
CA SER A 44 -8.17 -0.48 -6.81
C SER A 44 -8.12 -1.94 -7.20
N MET A 45 -8.38 -2.84 -6.25
CA MET A 45 -8.44 -4.29 -6.52
C MET A 45 -9.49 -4.63 -7.58
N ASN A 46 -10.67 -4.00 -7.50
CA ASN A 46 -11.75 -4.20 -8.48
C ASN A 46 -11.36 -3.67 -9.87
N ALA A 47 -10.77 -2.48 -9.95
CA ALA A 47 -10.32 -1.91 -11.22
C ALA A 47 -9.26 -2.79 -11.90
N LEU A 48 -8.31 -3.31 -11.11
CA LEU A 48 -7.27 -4.20 -11.61
C LEU A 48 -7.87 -5.55 -12.09
N ALA A 49 -8.83 -6.11 -11.36
CA ALA A 49 -9.54 -7.33 -11.73
C ALA A 49 -10.31 -7.14 -13.04
N GLU A 50 -11.06 -6.05 -13.17
CA GLU A 50 -11.81 -5.71 -14.39
C GLU A 50 -10.88 -5.56 -15.59
N ALA A 51 -9.74 -4.88 -15.41
CA ALA A 51 -8.73 -4.74 -16.44
C ALA A 51 -8.11 -6.08 -16.87
N MET A 52 -8.07 -7.08 -15.99
CA MET A 52 -7.61 -8.45 -16.28
C MET A 52 -8.74 -9.39 -16.77
N GLY A 53 -9.98 -8.88 -16.91
CA GLY A 53 -11.14 -9.65 -17.38
C GLY A 53 -11.70 -10.62 -16.34
N ILE A 54 -11.54 -10.37 -15.06
CA ILE A 54 -12.06 -11.17 -13.94
C ILE A 54 -12.83 -10.28 -12.96
N THR A 55 -13.57 -10.89 -12.04
CA THR A 55 -14.21 -10.17 -10.94
C THR A 55 -13.48 -10.40 -9.64
N CYS A 56 -13.43 -9.39 -8.78
CA CYS A 56 -12.83 -9.49 -7.45
C CYS A 56 -13.81 -8.94 -6.41
N THR A 57 -13.94 -9.65 -5.30
CA THR A 57 -14.65 -9.18 -4.11
C THR A 57 -13.67 -9.22 -2.95
N ALA A 58 -13.53 -8.10 -2.24
CA ALA A 58 -12.58 -8.00 -1.14
C ALA A 58 -13.24 -7.48 0.14
N ASP A 59 -12.95 -8.11 1.26
CA ASP A 59 -13.18 -7.59 2.59
C ASP A 59 -11.87 -7.07 3.17
N ILE A 60 -11.87 -5.79 3.55
CA ILE A 60 -10.68 -5.07 3.97
C ILE A 60 -10.79 -4.80 5.46
N GLY A 61 -10.01 -5.54 6.24
CA GLY A 61 -9.82 -5.31 7.67
C GLY A 61 -8.79 -4.23 7.96
N LEU A 62 -8.48 -4.04 9.23
CA LEU A 62 -7.49 -3.05 9.67
C LEU A 62 -6.06 -3.44 9.25
N MET A 63 -5.72 -4.72 9.34
CA MET A 63 -4.40 -5.30 9.07
C MET A 63 -4.48 -6.53 8.18
N SER A 64 -5.60 -6.76 7.51
CA SER A 64 -5.83 -7.95 6.69
C SER A 64 -6.72 -7.65 5.51
N ILE A 65 -6.56 -8.46 4.47
CA ILE A 65 -7.44 -8.47 3.30
C ILE A 65 -7.84 -9.91 3.07
N GLU A 66 -9.13 -10.17 2.96
CA GLU A 66 -9.67 -11.41 2.43
C GLU A 66 -10.34 -11.10 1.10
N TYR A 67 -9.98 -11.82 0.06
CA TYR A 67 -10.52 -11.54 -1.27
C TYR A 67 -10.75 -12.82 -2.06
N THR A 68 -11.74 -12.74 -2.95
CA THR A 68 -12.11 -13.80 -3.88
C THR A 68 -12.10 -13.24 -5.29
N CYS A 69 -11.35 -13.88 -6.17
CA CYS A 69 -11.36 -13.62 -7.60
C CYS A 69 -12.13 -14.73 -8.32
N PHE A 70 -12.89 -14.38 -9.37
CA PHE A 70 -13.71 -15.30 -10.14
C PHE A 70 -13.61 -14.96 -11.63
N ASP A 71 -13.38 -15.95 -12.48
CA ASP A 71 -13.24 -15.78 -13.94
C ASP A 71 -14.46 -16.20 -14.76
N GLY A 72 -15.53 -16.66 -14.08
CA GLY A 72 -16.74 -17.18 -14.70
C GLY A 72 -16.89 -18.71 -14.55
N GLU A 73 -15.80 -19.42 -14.34
CA GLU A 73 -15.78 -20.86 -14.14
C GLU A 73 -15.22 -21.27 -12.79
N GLU A 74 -14.08 -20.69 -12.39
CA GLU A 74 -13.37 -21.00 -11.15
C GLU A 74 -13.30 -19.80 -10.21
N GLY A 75 -13.20 -20.08 -8.90
CA GLY A 75 -13.00 -19.10 -7.85
C GLY A 75 -11.71 -19.34 -7.09
N PHE A 76 -10.97 -18.27 -6.80
CA PHE A 76 -9.77 -18.29 -5.97
C PHE A 76 -9.94 -17.34 -4.80
N THR A 77 -9.84 -17.86 -3.58
CA THR A 77 -9.94 -17.08 -2.33
C THR A 77 -8.63 -17.11 -1.57
N GLN A 78 -8.18 -15.95 -1.11
CA GLN A 78 -6.99 -15.83 -0.28
C GLN A 78 -7.18 -14.79 0.81
N SER A 79 -6.54 -15.02 1.96
CA SER A 79 -6.41 -14.06 3.05
C SER A 79 -4.95 -13.64 3.19
N LEU A 80 -4.72 -12.33 3.27
CA LEU A 80 -3.40 -11.72 3.45
C LEU A 80 -3.41 -10.87 4.72
N CYS A 81 -2.33 -10.95 5.49
CA CYS A 81 -2.17 -10.18 6.72
C CYS A 81 -0.92 -9.30 6.66
N LEU A 82 -1.03 -8.08 7.20
CA LEU A 82 0.10 -7.18 7.40
C LEU A 82 0.72 -7.39 8.77
N THR A 83 2.03 -7.32 8.82
CA THR A 83 2.78 -7.28 10.08
C THR A 83 3.02 -5.85 10.56
N ASN A 84 2.99 -4.86 9.65
CA ASN A 84 3.21 -3.47 9.96
C ASN A 84 2.51 -2.55 8.95
N THR A 85 2.04 -1.39 9.41
CA THR A 85 1.46 -0.34 8.57
C THR A 85 2.17 0.97 8.80
N GLY A 86 2.26 1.80 7.78
CA GLY A 86 2.86 3.12 7.92
C GLY A 86 2.53 4.01 6.72
N VAL A 87 2.38 5.30 6.95
CA VAL A 87 2.11 6.24 5.86
C VAL A 87 3.34 6.40 4.98
N ASN A 88 3.24 5.94 3.73
CA ASN A 88 4.26 6.12 2.71
C ASN A 88 3.61 6.65 1.43
N THR A 89 3.53 7.97 1.34
CA THR A 89 2.88 8.67 0.21
C THR A 89 3.58 8.45 -1.12
N SER A 90 4.90 8.24 -1.12
CA SER A 90 5.66 7.95 -2.35
C SER A 90 5.32 6.58 -2.91
N LYS A 91 5.24 5.56 -2.06
CA LYS A 91 4.79 4.22 -2.44
C LYS A 91 3.33 4.26 -2.91
N LEU A 92 2.46 4.95 -2.15
CA LEU A 92 1.05 5.11 -2.49
C LEU A 92 0.87 5.72 -3.88
N ASN A 93 1.55 6.83 -4.17
CA ASN A 93 1.47 7.49 -5.47
C ASN A 93 1.96 6.60 -6.63
N ARG A 94 2.98 5.78 -6.41
CA ARG A 94 3.46 4.82 -7.42
C ARG A 94 2.43 3.72 -7.69
N LEU A 95 1.78 3.20 -6.65
CA LEU A 95 0.72 2.19 -6.80
C LEU A 95 -0.51 2.78 -7.51
N GLU A 96 -0.95 3.98 -7.14
CA GLU A 96 -2.07 4.65 -7.80
C GLU A 96 -1.79 4.94 -9.28
N ASN A 97 -0.58 5.37 -9.63
CA ASN A 97 -0.18 5.55 -11.02
C ASN A 97 -0.17 4.21 -11.77
N PHE A 98 0.35 3.15 -11.16
CA PHE A 98 0.34 1.80 -11.75
C PHE A 98 -1.08 1.35 -12.11
N ILE A 99 -2.04 1.51 -11.20
CA ILE A 99 -3.43 1.11 -11.44
C ILE A 99 -4.04 1.94 -12.57
N ARG A 100 -3.84 3.25 -12.54
CA ARG A 100 -4.36 4.16 -13.57
C ARG A 100 -3.83 3.84 -14.96
N ASP A 101 -2.54 3.53 -15.04
CA ASP A 101 -1.86 3.29 -16.30
C ASP A 101 -1.94 1.80 -16.73
N PHE A 102 -2.49 0.92 -15.85
CA PHE A 102 -2.56 -0.52 -16.07
C PHE A 102 -3.38 -0.89 -17.31
N GLU A 103 -4.46 -0.19 -17.60
CA GLU A 103 -5.27 -0.44 -18.78
C GLU A 103 -4.51 -0.24 -20.10
N VAL A 104 -3.52 0.63 -20.11
CA VAL A 104 -2.76 0.97 -21.32
C VAL A 104 -1.49 0.12 -21.43
N GLU A 105 -0.72 0.02 -20.36
CA GLU A 105 0.59 -0.62 -20.35
C GLU A 105 0.59 -1.99 -19.64
N GLY A 106 -0.05 -2.07 -18.49
CA GLY A 106 0.01 -3.25 -17.61
C GLY A 106 -0.63 -4.51 -18.22
N LYS A 107 -1.67 -4.37 -19.00
CA LYS A 107 -2.36 -5.49 -19.68
C LYS A 107 -1.43 -6.30 -20.59
N HIS A 108 -0.41 -5.67 -21.15
CA HIS A 108 0.53 -6.27 -22.10
C HIS A 108 1.76 -6.87 -21.39
N MET A 109 1.94 -6.57 -20.10
CA MET A 109 3.03 -7.10 -19.29
C MET A 109 2.76 -8.56 -18.89
N SER A 110 3.83 -9.34 -18.75
CA SER A 110 3.72 -10.69 -18.18
C SER A 110 3.55 -10.61 -16.65
N GLY A 111 3.04 -11.69 -16.04
CA GLY A 111 2.92 -11.80 -14.58
C GLY A 111 4.26 -11.55 -13.87
N GLU A 112 5.36 -12.09 -14.42
CA GLU A 112 6.71 -11.89 -13.88
C GLU A 112 7.15 -10.42 -13.91
N GLN A 113 6.86 -9.71 -15.02
CA GLN A 113 7.16 -8.29 -15.14
C GLN A 113 6.35 -7.46 -14.13
N LEU A 114 5.08 -7.81 -13.92
CA LEU A 114 4.22 -7.14 -12.94
C LEU A 114 4.70 -7.40 -11.51
N HIS A 115 5.07 -8.63 -11.17
CA HIS A 115 5.65 -8.94 -9.87
C HIS A 115 6.96 -8.20 -9.63
N SER A 116 7.84 -8.15 -10.64
CA SER A 116 9.09 -7.39 -10.56
C SER A 116 8.84 -5.88 -10.39
N PHE A 117 7.83 -5.35 -11.05
CA PHE A 117 7.41 -3.96 -10.89
C PHE A 117 6.91 -3.67 -9.47
N LEU A 118 6.06 -4.55 -8.92
CA LEU A 118 5.60 -4.45 -7.54
C LEU A 118 6.75 -4.60 -6.54
N ASP A 119 7.73 -5.49 -6.79
CA ASP A 119 8.95 -5.60 -5.98
C ASP A 119 9.73 -4.30 -5.91
N ASN A 120 9.84 -3.59 -7.02
CA ASN A 120 10.51 -2.30 -7.08
C ASN A 120 9.76 -1.23 -6.29
N ILE A 121 8.44 -1.24 -6.32
CA ILE A 121 7.62 -0.35 -5.49
C ILE A 121 7.75 -0.71 -4.00
N GLU A 122 7.77 -2.00 -3.67
CA GLU A 122 7.89 -2.47 -2.29
C GLU A 122 9.18 -1.97 -1.62
N LYS A 123 10.27 -1.89 -2.36
CA LYS A 123 11.58 -1.37 -1.91
C LYS A 123 11.62 0.14 -1.67
N ILE A 124 10.57 0.89 -2.04
CA ILE A 124 10.51 2.33 -1.79
C ILE A 124 10.37 2.57 -0.28
N HIS A 125 11.43 3.06 0.32
CA HIS A 125 11.45 3.46 1.73
C HIS A 125 10.95 4.90 1.89
N GLY A 126 10.52 5.25 3.10
CA GLY A 126 10.12 6.62 3.41
C GLY A 126 11.26 7.61 3.14
N LEU A 127 10.94 8.72 2.45
CA LEU A 127 11.89 9.72 1.98
C LEU A 127 12.53 10.55 3.12
N TYR A 128 11.95 10.53 4.31
CA TYR A 128 12.32 11.44 5.38
C TYR A 128 13.02 10.73 6.52
N SER A 129 14.04 11.39 7.07
CA SER A 129 14.72 10.90 8.27
C SER A 129 13.78 10.98 9.51
N PRO A 130 14.00 10.16 10.54
CA PRO A 130 13.24 10.25 11.79
C PRO A 130 13.29 11.63 12.45
N ILE A 131 14.38 12.35 12.29
CA ILE A 131 14.54 13.73 12.80
C ILE A 131 13.62 14.68 12.03
N ALA A 132 13.60 14.61 10.69
CA ALA A 132 12.73 15.44 9.87
C ALA A 132 11.25 15.19 10.18
N LEU A 133 10.86 13.91 10.34
CA LEU A 133 9.50 13.53 10.74
C LEU A 133 9.13 14.03 12.14
N GLY A 134 10.07 13.97 13.10
CA GLY A 134 9.89 14.53 14.44
C GLY A 134 9.67 16.04 14.40
N PHE A 135 10.47 16.74 13.61
CA PHE A 135 10.35 18.20 13.49
C PHE A 135 9.04 18.61 12.78
N ALA A 136 8.64 17.89 11.75
CA ALA A 136 7.37 18.13 11.06
C ALA A 136 6.17 17.90 12.00
N ALA A 137 6.20 16.84 12.82
CA ALA A 137 5.17 16.58 13.82
C ALA A 137 5.13 17.68 14.89
N ALA A 138 6.29 18.17 15.34
CA ALA A 138 6.40 19.27 16.29
C ALA A 138 5.76 20.55 15.74
N LEU A 139 6.09 20.93 14.51
CA LEU A 139 5.51 22.10 13.86
C LEU A 139 4.00 21.97 13.67
N ALA A 140 3.53 20.79 13.22
CA ALA A 140 2.11 20.54 13.01
C ALA A 140 1.33 20.66 14.33
N CYS A 141 1.77 20.00 15.42
CA CYS A 141 1.10 20.04 16.70
C CYS A 141 1.14 21.42 17.34
N GLY A 142 2.26 22.14 17.27
CA GLY A 142 2.36 23.53 17.72
C GLY A 142 1.41 24.44 16.96
N GLY A 143 1.33 24.30 15.62
CA GLY A 143 0.42 25.06 14.79
C GLY A 143 -1.06 24.76 15.05
N PHE A 144 -1.42 23.51 15.27
CA PHE A 144 -2.79 23.13 15.66
C PHE A 144 -3.17 23.69 17.03
N THR A 145 -2.25 23.68 17.99
CA THR A 145 -2.49 24.27 19.32
C THR A 145 -2.80 25.76 19.20
N PHE A 146 -2.06 26.48 18.35
CA PHE A 146 -2.35 27.88 18.08
C PHE A 146 -3.74 28.09 17.46
N LEU A 147 -4.09 27.31 16.43
CA LEU A 147 -5.40 27.39 15.75
C LEU A 147 -6.57 27.11 16.70
N LEU A 148 -6.35 26.27 17.73
CA LEU A 148 -7.36 25.96 18.74
C LEU A 148 -7.39 26.98 19.90
N GLY A 149 -6.65 28.10 19.80
CA GLY A 149 -6.65 29.18 20.78
C GLY A 149 -5.69 28.97 21.95
N GLY A 150 -4.75 28.03 21.84
CA GLY A 150 -3.70 27.83 22.85
C GLY A 150 -2.69 28.98 22.87
N GLY A 151 -2.16 29.28 24.06
CA GLY A 151 -1.15 30.29 24.25
C GLY A 151 0.27 29.81 23.88
N PRO A 152 1.28 30.70 24.02
CA PRO A 152 2.65 30.37 23.63
C PRO A 152 3.25 29.19 24.41
N ILE A 153 2.86 29.03 25.68
CA ILE A 153 3.35 27.95 26.54
C ILE A 153 2.78 26.60 26.06
N GLU A 154 1.48 26.54 25.80
CA GLU A 154 0.79 25.35 25.28
C GLU A 154 1.36 24.93 23.92
N MET A 155 1.63 25.90 23.04
CA MET A 155 2.29 25.67 21.76
C MET A 155 3.67 25.04 21.93
N LEU A 156 4.48 25.56 22.85
CA LEU A 156 5.82 25.07 23.10
C LEU A 156 5.78 23.64 23.68
N CYS A 157 4.88 23.37 24.61
CA CYS A 157 4.69 22.03 25.17
C CYS A 157 4.25 21.02 24.10
N ALA A 158 3.29 21.39 23.25
CA ALA A 158 2.83 20.56 22.13
C ALA A 158 3.95 20.30 21.12
N PHE A 159 4.72 21.32 20.77
CA PHE A 159 5.87 21.21 19.87
C PHE A 159 6.91 20.22 20.39
N ILE A 160 7.37 20.37 21.63
CA ILE A 160 8.39 19.51 22.23
C ILE A 160 7.86 18.09 22.38
N GLY A 161 6.66 17.94 22.95
CA GLY A 161 6.04 16.62 23.19
C GLY A 161 5.83 15.82 21.91
N ALA A 162 5.26 16.45 20.88
CA ALA A 162 5.03 15.79 19.58
C ALA A 162 6.34 15.45 18.85
N GLY A 163 7.32 16.35 18.88
CA GLY A 163 8.61 16.13 18.24
C GLY A 163 9.38 14.95 18.85
N ILE A 164 9.52 14.93 20.14
CA ILE A 164 10.20 13.85 20.87
C ILE A 164 9.43 12.55 20.75
N GLY A 165 8.12 12.56 20.96
CA GLY A 165 7.27 11.37 20.88
C GLY A 165 7.33 10.71 19.51
N ASN A 166 7.23 11.50 18.43
CA ASN A 166 7.33 10.97 17.07
C ASN A 166 8.74 10.45 16.73
N PHE A 167 9.78 11.12 17.19
CA PHE A 167 11.16 10.66 17.00
C PHE A 167 11.41 9.30 17.70
N ILE A 168 10.97 9.16 18.96
CA ILE A 168 11.07 7.89 19.70
C ILE A 168 10.29 6.80 18.99
N ARG A 169 9.04 7.06 18.58
CA ARG A 169 8.21 6.13 17.82
C ARG A 169 8.91 5.63 16.56
N CYS A 170 9.49 6.54 15.77
CA CYS A 170 10.21 6.17 14.55
C CYS A 170 11.44 5.31 14.84
N LYS A 171 12.15 5.54 15.94
CA LYS A 171 13.28 4.71 16.35
C LYS A 171 12.85 3.33 16.82
N LEU A 172 11.83 3.23 17.66
CA LEU A 172 11.32 1.97 18.18
C LEU A 172 10.75 1.09 17.06
N SER A 173 10.01 1.68 16.12
CA SER A 173 9.50 0.96 14.94
C SER A 173 10.62 0.35 14.08
N LYS A 174 11.79 1.01 13.96
CA LYS A 174 12.95 0.45 13.24
C LYS A 174 13.59 -0.75 13.95
N HIS A 175 13.44 -0.86 15.25
CA HIS A 175 14.00 -1.94 16.06
C HIS A 175 13.00 -3.08 16.34
N HIS A 176 11.84 -3.11 15.66
CA HIS A 176 10.79 -4.12 15.86
C HIS A 176 10.33 -4.27 17.33
N VAL A 177 10.35 -3.19 18.11
CA VAL A 177 9.91 -3.17 19.51
C VAL A 177 8.44 -2.75 19.66
N LEU A 178 7.84 -2.26 18.56
CA LEU A 178 6.42 -1.90 18.42
C LEU A 178 5.87 -2.50 17.14
#